data_98776be55d5e4c44caf3ccd94d9eadba
#
_entry.id   98776be55d5e4c44caf3ccd94d9eadba
#
_cell.length_a   1.000
_cell.length_b   1.000
_cell.length_c   1.000
_cell.angle_alpha   90.00
_cell.angle_beta   90.00
_cell.angle_gamma   90.00
#
_symmetry.space_group_name_H-M   'P 1'
#
loop_
_entity.id
_entity.type
_entity.pdbx_description
1 polymer ?
#
loop_
_entity_poly.entity_id
_entity_poly.type
_entity_poly.pdbx_seq_one_letter_code
_entity_poly.pdbx_strand_id
1 'polypeptide(L)'
;MHVTIVGPAVGRPAVALHGLGGSTEQNLPALEAVATCYGLRIHAIDLPNHGRSGKVRILHFQVRHFADLILEAIRALEIEPVVIFGHSFGGQLAALVAEGMGTGALQPVFVNPALGTPWDLKLRLCWRRPWLFFKLIEELGYDDANIAKGELYHAGRLLLSTVDMLFDRNLRPFRRLQATMALLLNRDTAGILSRLTNLGIQPIVVQGILDRSTPAGDGAQFVDGFHSWLQEANGPRDLLAALNEVLPRSLFGSVGIRQPRT
;
A
#
# COMPACT_ATOMS: atom_id res chain seq x y z
N MET A 1 5.00 16.11 -5.41
CA MET A 1 4.41 14.78 -5.64
C MET A 1 3.29 14.86 -6.65
N HIS A 2 3.01 13.76 -7.37
CA HIS A 2 1.86 13.69 -8.28
C HIS A 2 0.64 13.17 -7.50
N VAL A 3 -0.51 13.84 -7.68
CA VAL A 3 -1.77 13.48 -7.04
C VAL A 3 -2.85 13.39 -8.10
N THR A 4 -3.56 12.28 -8.14
CA THR A 4 -4.73 12.07 -8.99
C THR A 4 -5.97 12.12 -8.10
N ILE A 5 -6.96 12.92 -8.48
CA ILE A 5 -8.21 13.03 -7.74
C ILE A 5 -9.25 12.13 -8.40
N VAL A 6 -9.88 11.28 -7.60
CA VAL A 6 -10.88 10.31 -8.03
C VAL A 6 -12.15 10.48 -7.21
N GLY A 7 -13.30 10.34 -7.85
CA GLY A 7 -14.61 10.43 -7.21
C GLY A 7 -15.26 11.82 -7.34
N PRO A 8 -16.41 12.03 -6.66
CA PRO A 8 -17.21 13.24 -6.79
C PRO A 8 -16.51 14.48 -6.22
N ALA A 9 -16.72 15.63 -6.85
CA ALA A 9 -16.10 16.89 -6.46
C ALA A 9 -16.44 17.30 -5.00
N VAL A 10 -17.64 16.97 -4.55
CA VAL A 10 -18.15 17.23 -3.18
C VAL A 10 -18.04 16.03 -2.25
N GLY A 11 -17.27 15.02 -2.64
CA GLY A 11 -17.01 13.84 -1.81
C GLY A 11 -16.18 14.17 -0.56
N ARG A 12 -16.33 13.36 0.50
CA ARG A 12 -15.49 13.49 1.69
C ARG A 12 -14.03 13.20 1.35
N PRO A 13 -13.09 14.01 1.79
CA PRO A 13 -11.68 13.84 1.39
C PRO A 13 -11.09 12.56 1.97
N ALA A 14 -10.38 11.83 1.12
CA ALA A 14 -9.62 10.64 1.48
C ALA A 14 -8.26 10.65 0.78
N VAL A 15 -7.31 9.90 1.31
CA VAL A 15 -5.98 9.71 0.72
C VAL A 15 -5.80 8.24 0.39
N ALA A 16 -5.15 7.92 -0.73
CA ALA A 16 -4.79 6.56 -1.10
C ALA A 16 -3.31 6.44 -1.47
N LEU A 17 -2.64 5.44 -0.90
CA LEU A 17 -1.22 5.15 -1.10
C LEU A 17 -1.05 3.74 -1.67
N HIS A 18 -0.44 3.63 -2.84
CA HIS A 18 -0.17 2.35 -3.52
C HIS A 18 1.02 1.59 -2.91
N GLY A 19 1.19 0.33 -3.30
CA GLY A 19 2.30 -0.52 -2.88
C GLY A 19 3.63 -0.22 -3.59
N LEU A 20 4.68 -0.93 -3.16
CA LEU A 20 6.01 -0.85 -3.76
C LEU A 20 5.95 -1.20 -5.26
N GLY A 21 6.60 -0.41 -6.07
CA GLY A 21 6.65 -0.62 -7.53
C GLY A 21 5.37 -0.24 -8.29
N GLY A 22 4.28 0.06 -7.58
CA GLY A 22 3.00 0.46 -8.16
C GLY A 22 2.92 1.93 -8.58
N SER A 23 1.72 2.32 -9.00
CA SER A 23 1.35 3.70 -9.29
C SER A 23 -0.15 3.91 -9.06
N THR A 24 -0.58 5.14 -8.96
CA THR A 24 -2.00 5.50 -8.90
C THR A 24 -2.75 5.01 -10.14
N GLU A 25 -2.13 5.12 -11.32
CA GLU A 25 -2.75 4.74 -12.59
C GLU A 25 -3.18 3.26 -12.62
N GLN A 26 -2.35 2.37 -12.08
CA GLN A 26 -2.66 0.95 -11.96
C GLN A 26 -3.83 0.67 -11.02
N ASN A 27 -4.09 1.57 -10.08
CA ASN A 27 -5.10 1.43 -9.04
C ASN A 27 -6.42 2.16 -9.38
N LEU A 28 -6.47 2.91 -10.46
CA LEU A 28 -7.63 3.76 -10.79
C LEU A 28 -8.96 3.01 -10.77
N PRO A 29 -9.12 1.82 -11.40
CA PRO A 29 -10.41 1.14 -11.40
C PRO A 29 -10.93 0.81 -10.00
N ALA A 30 -10.03 0.37 -9.10
CA ALA A 30 -10.38 0.06 -7.71
C ALA A 30 -10.73 1.33 -6.91
N LEU A 31 -9.94 2.38 -7.10
CA LEU A 31 -10.16 3.66 -6.42
C LEU A 31 -11.45 4.34 -6.88
N GLU A 32 -11.79 4.28 -8.16
CA GLU A 32 -13.05 4.79 -8.71
C GLU A 32 -14.26 4.05 -8.13
N ALA A 33 -14.16 2.74 -8.01
CA ALA A 33 -15.19 1.91 -7.41
C ALA A 33 -15.40 2.26 -5.93
N VAL A 34 -14.31 2.38 -5.15
CA VAL A 34 -14.33 2.78 -3.74
C VAL A 34 -14.88 4.20 -3.59
N ALA A 35 -14.38 5.15 -4.38
CA ALA A 35 -14.81 6.53 -4.33
C ALA A 35 -16.33 6.67 -4.59
N THR A 36 -16.82 5.96 -5.59
CA THR A 36 -18.25 5.96 -5.97
C THR A 36 -19.12 5.33 -4.88
N CYS A 37 -18.68 4.16 -4.37
CA CYS A 37 -19.44 3.40 -3.36
C CYS A 37 -19.60 4.19 -2.06
N TYR A 38 -18.53 4.84 -1.61
CA TYR A 38 -18.50 5.51 -0.31
C TYR A 38 -18.63 7.04 -0.37
N GLY A 39 -18.86 7.61 -1.55
CA GLY A 39 -18.97 9.07 -1.70
C GLY A 39 -17.69 9.81 -1.33
N LEU A 40 -16.53 9.24 -1.61
CA LEU A 40 -15.24 9.79 -1.26
C LEU A 40 -14.63 10.58 -2.42
N ARG A 41 -13.95 11.66 -2.09
CA ARG A 41 -13.01 12.34 -2.98
C ARG A 41 -11.60 11.89 -2.62
N ILE A 42 -11.11 10.90 -3.36
CA ILE A 42 -9.84 10.25 -3.06
C ILE A 42 -8.69 11.01 -3.73
N HIS A 43 -7.76 11.49 -2.95
CA HIS A 43 -6.48 12.02 -3.39
C HIS A 43 -5.46 10.86 -3.42
N ALA A 44 -5.35 10.23 -4.57
CA ALA A 44 -4.43 9.13 -4.80
C ALA A 44 -3.05 9.67 -5.11
N ILE A 45 -2.07 9.33 -4.28
CA ILE A 45 -0.72 9.89 -4.33
C ILE A 45 0.23 8.86 -4.91
N ASP A 46 0.90 9.20 -6.01
CA ASP A 46 2.07 8.44 -6.44
C ASP A 46 3.18 8.63 -5.40
N LEU A 47 3.67 7.53 -4.84
CA LEU A 47 4.73 7.56 -3.84
C LEU A 47 6.00 8.26 -4.38
N PRO A 48 6.85 8.84 -3.53
CA PRO A 48 8.13 9.38 -3.97
C PRO A 48 8.89 8.36 -4.80
N ASN A 49 9.45 8.79 -5.93
CA ASN A 49 10.16 7.93 -6.89
C ASN A 49 9.31 6.89 -7.65
N HIS A 50 7.98 6.93 -7.54
CA HIS A 50 7.05 6.06 -8.25
C HIS A 50 6.14 6.85 -9.19
N GLY A 51 5.53 6.16 -10.15
CA GLY A 51 4.55 6.71 -11.07
C GLY A 51 5.01 8.03 -11.71
N ARG A 52 4.18 9.06 -11.59
CA ARG A 52 4.43 10.40 -12.09
C ARG A 52 5.07 11.34 -11.06
N SER A 53 5.27 10.86 -9.82
CA SER A 53 5.93 11.65 -8.79
C SER A 53 7.38 11.96 -9.12
N GLY A 54 7.79 13.15 -8.72
CA GLY A 54 9.14 13.67 -8.96
C GLY A 54 10.22 12.83 -8.29
N LYS A 55 11.43 13.12 -8.73
CA LYS A 55 12.64 12.47 -8.29
C LYS A 55 13.12 13.06 -6.98
N VAL A 56 13.01 12.34 -5.91
CA VAL A 56 13.51 12.74 -4.58
C VAL A 56 14.81 11.99 -4.30
N ARG A 57 15.86 12.72 -3.92
CA ARG A 57 17.06 12.11 -3.33
C ARG A 57 16.74 11.73 -1.90
N ILE A 58 16.53 10.45 -1.67
CA ILE A 58 16.38 9.91 -0.33
C ILE A 58 17.79 9.54 0.12
N LEU A 59 18.38 10.39 0.96
CA LEU A 59 19.74 10.18 1.48
C LEU A 59 19.81 9.02 2.47
N HIS A 60 18.66 8.66 3.07
CA HIS A 60 18.55 7.59 4.04
C HIS A 60 17.44 6.63 3.63
N PHE A 61 17.71 5.33 3.72
CA PHE A 61 16.74 4.26 3.46
C PHE A 61 15.76 4.11 4.63
N GLN A 62 15.05 5.19 4.98
CA GLN A 62 14.10 5.19 6.10
C GLN A 62 12.68 5.40 5.58
N VAL A 63 11.80 4.49 5.95
CA VAL A 63 10.37 4.55 5.61
C VAL A 63 9.73 5.86 6.10
N ARG A 64 10.14 6.34 7.28
CA ARG A 64 9.65 7.60 7.85
C ARG A 64 9.89 8.78 6.91
N HIS A 65 11.00 8.85 6.24
CA HIS A 65 11.29 9.94 5.31
C HIS A 65 10.30 9.98 4.12
N PHE A 66 9.89 8.80 3.62
CA PHE A 66 8.83 8.74 2.62
C PHE A 66 7.48 9.23 3.18
N ALA A 67 7.17 8.83 4.41
CA ALA A 67 5.93 9.24 5.07
C ALA A 67 5.90 10.75 5.34
N ASP A 68 7.03 11.35 5.75
CA ASP A 68 7.15 12.79 5.99
C ASP A 68 6.89 13.59 4.71
N LEU A 69 7.45 13.15 3.56
CA LEU A 69 7.19 13.79 2.26
C LEU A 69 5.71 13.70 1.85
N ILE A 70 5.05 12.58 2.16
CA ILE A 70 3.62 12.42 1.89
C ILE A 70 2.81 13.35 2.80
N LEU A 71 3.16 13.40 4.08
CA LEU A 71 2.49 14.28 5.05
C LEU A 71 2.64 15.76 4.68
N GLU A 72 3.82 16.18 4.24
CA GLU A 72 4.06 17.53 3.72
C GLU A 72 3.17 17.83 2.50
N ALA A 73 3.01 16.87 1.58
CA ALA A 73 2.14 17.05 0.42
C ALA A 73 0.66 17.15 0.81
N ILE A 74 0.19 16.33 1.74
CA ILE A 74 -1.18 16.40 2.27
C ILE A 74 -1.43 17.78 2.88
N ARG A 75 -0.50 18.28 3.68
CA ARG A 75 -0.57 19.62 4.31
C ARG A 75 -0.54 20.74 3.28
N ALA A 76 0.37 20.68 2.30
CA ALA A 76 0.50 21.69 1.25
C ALA A 76 -0.72 21.75 0.32
N LEU A 77 -1.48 20.66 0.20
CA LEU A 77 -2.72 20.59 -0.56
C LEU A 77 -3.96 20.88 0.32
N GLU A 78 -3.77 21.19 1.59
CA GLU A 78 -4.83 21.47 2.56
C GLU A 78 -5.89 20.35 2.61
N ILE A 79 -5.43 19.08 2.47
CA ILE A 79 -6.31 17.91 2.53
C ILE A 79 -6.52 17.54 4.00
N GLU A 80 -7.78 17.52 4.44
CA GLU A 80 -8.19 16.99 5.74
C GLU A 80 -8.89 15.63 5.54
N PRO A 81 -8.13 14.53 5.37
CA PRO A 81 -8.72 13.25 5.03
C PRO A 81 -9.45 12.63 6.21
N VAL A 82 -10.64 12.09 5.95
CA VAL A 82 -11.38 11.28 6.93
C VAL A 82 -10.94 9.82 6.90
N VAL A 83 -10.37 9.37 5.79
CA VAL A 83 -9.85 8.02 5.58
C VAL A 83 -8.50 8.09 4.86
N ILE A 84 -7.56 7.26 5.29
CA ILE A 84 -6.32 7.01 4.55
C ILE A 84 -6.23 5.51 4.22
N PHE A 85 -6.23 5.20 2.94
CA PHE A 85 -6.02 3.85 2.43
C PHE A 85 -4.54 3.61 2.16
N GLY A 86 -4.04 2.45 2.57
CA GLY A 86 -2.67 2.05 2.26
C GLY A 86 -2.58 0.58 1.85
N HIS A 87 -2.03 0.30 0.67
CA HIS A 87 -1.81 -1.06 0.20
C HIS A 87 -0.35 -1.47 0.37
N SER A 88 -0.10 -2.67 0.90
CA SER A 88 1.25 -3.24 1.03
C SER A 88 2.23 -2.26 1.68
N PHE A 89 3.29 -1.82 0.99
CA PHE A 89 4.21 -0.77 1.44
C PHE A 89 3.50 0.56 1.74
N GLY A 90 2.49 0.92 0.93
CA GLY A 90 1.63 2.06 1.22
C GLY A 90 0.91 1.95 2.56
N GLY A 91 0.67 0.74 3.07
CA GLY A 91 0.13 0.50 4.41
C GLY A 91 1.07 0.96 5.52
N GLN A 92 2.38 0.69 5.41
CA GLN A 92 3.38 1.24 6.35
C GLN A 92 3.41 2.77 6.31
N LEU A 93 3.37 3.33 5.10
CA LEU A 93 3.40 4.78 4.90
C LEU A 93 2.13 5.44 5.43
N ALA A 94 0.96 4.85 5.18
CA ALA A 94 -0.31 5.34 5.69
C ALA A 94 -0.34 5.31 7.23
N ALA A 95 0.23 4.28 7.85
CA ALA A 95 0.35 4.20 9.30
C ALA A 95 1.21 5.32 9.88
N LEU A 96 2.37 5.59 9.27
CA LEU A 96 3.26 6.67 9.69
C LEU A 96 2.69 8.06 9.42
N VAL A 97 1.96 8.22 8.31
CA VAL A 97 1.23 9.47 8.00
C VAL A 97 0.13 9.71 9.03
N ALA A 98 -0.65 8.67 9.37
CA ALA A 98 -1.69 8.77 10.41
C ALA A 98 -1.09 9.11 11.78
N GLU A 99 0.06 8.53 12.15
CA GLU A 99 0.83 8.89 13.34
C GLU A 99 1.22 10.39 13.32
N GLY A 100 1.72 10.88 12.19
CA GLY A 100 2.16 12.27 12.01
C GLY A 100 1.02 13.30 11.92
N MET A 101 -0.20 12.87 11.58
CA MET A 101 -1.40 13.68 11.64
C MET A 101 -1.97 13.79 13.07
N GLY A 102 -1.65 12.82 13.92
CA GLY A 102 -2.11 12.79 15.30
C GLY A 102 -3.53 12.30 15.47
N THR A 103 -4.09 12.58 16.65
CA THR A 103 -5.48 12.21 16.98
C THR A 103 -6.46 13.08 16.20
N GLY A 104 -7.29 12.49 15.39
CA GLY A 104 -8.31 13.18 14.61
C GLY A 104 -9.39 12.21 14.16
N ALA A 105 -10.28 12.70 13.33
CA ALA A 105 -11.32 11.88 12.70
C ALA A 105 -10.78 10.99 11.56
N LEU A 106 -9.45 10.81 11.46
CA LEU A 106 -8.80 10.01 10.43
C LEU A 106 -8.92 8.50 10.75
N GLN A 107 -9.53 7.76 9.84
CA GLN A 107 -9.59 6.30 9.88
C GLN A 107 -8.53 5.69 8.94
N PRO A 108 -7.47 5.07 9.44
CA PRO A 108 -6.58 4.29 8.60
C PRO A 108 -7.23 2.95 8.19
N VAL A 109 -7.11 2.63 6.89
CA VAL A 109 -7.54 1.37 6.30
C VAL A 109 -6.37 0.76 5.55
N PHE A 110 -5.87 -0.36 6.03
CA PHE A 110 -4.72 -1.03 5.44
C PHE A 110 -5.17 -2.29 4.71
N VAL A 111 -4.77 -2.41 3.45
CA VAL A 111 -5.10 -3.54 2.58
C VAL A 111 -3.83 -4.32 2.30
N ASN A 112 -3.81 -5.59 2.70
CA ASN A 112 -2.63 -6.46 2.60
C ASN A 112 -1.34 -5.74 3.01
N PRO A 113 -1.28 -5.13 4.21
CA PRO A 113 -0.17 -4.25 4.55
C PRO A 113 1.10 -5.04 4.87
N ALA A 114 2.24 -4.52 4.45
CA ALA A 114 3.55 -5.00 4.90
C ALA A 114 3.85 -4.46 6.32
N LEU A 115 3.07 -4.87 7.32
CA LEU A 115 3.00 -4.23 8.63
C LEU A 115 2.66 -5.26 9.73
N GLY A 116 3.15 -5.03 10.94
CA GLY A 116 2.85 -5.84 12.11
C GLY A 116 3.84 -6.95 12.41
N THR A 117 3.62 -7.66 13.52
CA THR A 117 4.51 -8.71 14.02
C THR A 117 4.83 -9.81 13.00
N PRO A 118 3.86 -10.34 12.23
CA PRO A 118 4.17 -11.37 11.24
C PRO A 118 5.09 -10.87 10.13
N TRP A 119 4.93 -9.62 9.69
CA TRP A 119 5.83 -9.02 8.71
C TRP A 119 7.24 -8.85 9.27
N ASP A 120 7.39 -8.34 10.49
CA ASP A 120 8.68 -8.17 11.15
C ASP A 120 9.41 -9.52 11.33
N LEU A 121 8.67 -10.58 11.67
CA LEU A 121 9.22 -11.94 11.76
C LEU A 121 9.67 -12.47 10.39
N LYS A 122 8.88 -12.25 9.33
CA LYS A 122 9.24 -12.60 7.94
C LYS A 122 10.55 -11.91 7.56
N LEU A 123 10.68 -10.61 7.82
CA LEU A 123 11.91 -9.87 7.54
C LEU A 123 13.11 -10.39 8.33
N ARG A 124 12.95 -10.63 9.63
CA ARG A 124 14.03 -11.19 10.46
C ARG A 124 14.50 -12.56 9.95
N LEU A 125 13.58 -13.38 9.50
CA LEU A 125 13.90 -14.69 8.91
C LEU A 125 14.67 -14.54 7.59
N CYS A 126 14.24 -13.62 6.72
CA CYS A 126 14.93 -13.32 5.46
C CYS A 126 16.37 -12.84 5.70
N TRP A 127 16.60 -11.99 6.71
CA TRP A 127 17.94 -11.54 7.05
C TRP A 127 18.85 -12.66 7.62
N ARG A 128 18.28 -13.65 8.28
CA ARG A 128 19.04 -14.81 8.78
C ARG A 128 19.34 -15.85 7.69
N ARG A 129 18.53 -15.85 6.63
CA ARG A 129 18.63 -16.82 5.52
C ARG A 129 18.60 -16.07 4.20
N PRO A 130 19.76 -15.66 3.65
CA PRO A 130 19.84 -14.78 2.48
C PRO A 130 19.05 -15.28 1.24
N TRP A 131 18.91 -16.60 1.06
CA TRP A 131 18.12 -17.15 -0.03
C TRP A 131 16.61 -16.85 0.08
N LEU A 132 16.07 -16.72 1.30
CA LEU A 132 14.68 -16.27 1.53
C LEU A 132 14.50 -14.80 1.20
N PHE A 133 15.56 -14.01 1.34
CA PHE A 133 15.57 -12.62 0.96
C PHE A 133 15.37 -12.44 -0.56
N PHE A 134 16.07 -13.25 -1.37
CA PHE A 134 15.87 -13.23 -2.82
C PHE A 134 14.45 -13.64 -3.20
N LYS A 135 13.90 -14.66 -2.53
CA LYS A 135 12.51 -15.07 -2.73
C LYS A 135 11.52 -13.95 -2.36
N LEU A 136 11.76 -13.24 -1.26
CA LEU A 136 10.93 -12.11 -0.87
C LEU A 136 10.99 -10.96 -1.89
N ILE A 137 12.19 -10.63 -2.40
CA ILE A 137 12.34 -9.61 -3.44
C ILE A 137 11.61 -10.05 -4.72
N GLU A 138 11.67 -11.31 -5.07
CA GLU A 138 10.92 -11.90 -6.16
C GLU A 138 9.41 -11.72 -5.95
N GLU A 139 8.88 -12.10 -4.80
CA GLU A 139 7.46 -11.91 -4.43
C GLU A 139 7.02 -10.45 -4.47
N LEU A 140 7.87 -9.51 -4.07
CA LEU A 140 7.57 -8.08 -4.07
C LEU A 140 7.72 -7.40 -5.44
N GLY A 141 8.47 -8.01 -6.35
CA GLY A 141 8.82 -7.43 -7.65
C GLY A 141 8.03 -7.98 -8.84
N TYR A 142 7.25 -9.02 -8.64
CA TYR A 142 6.56 -9.71 -9.73
C TYR A 142 5.13 -9.23 -9.95
N ASP A 143 4.87 -8.84 -11.19
CA ASP A 143 3.54 -8.78 -11.78
C ASP A 143 2.99 -10.22 -11.91
N ASP A 144 1.81 -10.49 -11.36
CA ASP A 144 1.16 -11.82 -11.38
C ASP A 144 0.99 -12.42 -12.78
N ALA A 145 1.05 -11.59 -13.83
CA ALA A 145 1.00 -12.02 -15.23
C ALA A 145 2.10 -12.99 -15.65
N ASN A 146 3.18 -13.13 -14.86
CA ASN A 146 4.33 -13.99 -15.19
C ASN A 146 4.44 -15.28 -14.36
N ILE A 147 3.59 -15.49 -13.35
CA ILE A 147 3.60 -16.70 -12.50
C ILE A 147 3.25 -17.97 -13.30
N ALA A 148 2.53 -17.84 -14.40
CA ALA A 148 2.10 -18.98 -15.23
C ALA A 148 3.21 -19.63 -16.10
N LYS A 149 4.43 -19.08 -16.13
CA LYS A 149 5.50 -19.58 -16.99
C LYS A 149 6.69 -20.17 -16.21
N GLY A 150 6.47 -21.32 -15.59
CA GLY A 150 7.48 -22.34 -15.24
C GLY A 150 8.70 -21.94 -14.39
N GLU A 151 8.92 -22.65 -13.30
CA GLU A 151 9.90 -22.39 -12.22
C GLU A 151 11.40 -22.34 -12.62
N LEU A 152 11.81 -22.97 -13.72
CA LEU A 152 13.22 -23.04 -14.15
C LEU A 152 13.72 -21.74 -14.83
N TYR A 153 12.80 -20.92 -15.28
CA TYR A 153 13.07 -19.64 -15.93
C TYR A 153 13.42 -18.54 -14.91
N HIS A 154 13.10 -18.76 -13.65
CA HIS A 154 13.12 -17.73 -12.61
C HIS A 154 14.52 -17.39 -12.08
N ALA A 155 15.42 -18.37 -11.91
CA ALA A 155 16.74 -18.10 -11.36
C ALA A 155 17.64 -17.28 -12.32
N GLY A 156 17.55 -17.54 -13.61
CA GLY A 156 18.28 -16.78 -14.64
C GLY A 156 17.72 -15.36 -14.82
N ARG A 157 16.39 -15.18 -14.72
CA ARG A 157 15.74 -13.86 -14.79
C ARG A 157 15.97 -13.03 -13.53
N LEU A 158 16.06 -13.66 -12.36
CA LEU A 158 16.39 -12.95 -11.12
C LEU A 158 17.78 -12.32 -11.23
N LEU A 159 18.77 -13.05 -11.75
CA LEU A 159 20.10 -12.51 -12.01
C LEU A 159 20.06 -11.41 -13.07
N LEU A 160 19.35 -11.60 -14.18
CA LEU A 160 19.18 -10.62 -15.25
C LEU A 160 18.37 -9.41 -14.77
N SER A 161 17.29 -9.59 -14.00
CA SER A 161 16.51 -8.45 -13.45
C SER A 161 17.29 -7.68 -12.40
N THR A 162 18.18 -8.34 -11.63
CA THR A 162 19.11 -7.68 -10.71
C THR A 162 20.18 -6.91 -11.48
N VAL A 163 20.68 -7.47 -12.58
CA VAL A 163 21.63 -6.81 -13.47
C VAL A 163 20.95 -5.65 -14.23
N ASP A 164 19.76 -5.86 -14.78
CA ASP A 164 18.95 -4.80 -15.39
C ASP A 164 18.59 -3.71 -14.37
N MET A 165 18.31 -4.07 -13.13
CA MET A 165 18.07 -3.13 -12.03
C MET A 165 19.32 -2.31 -11.71
N LEU A 166 20.52 -2.84 -11.90
CA LEU A 166 21.79 -2.15 -11.67
C LEU A 166 22.27 -1.32 -12.89
N PHE A 167 21.92 -1.74 -14.11
CA PHE A 167 22.45 -1.20 -15.36
C PHE A 167 21.44 -0.50 -16.28
N ASP A 168 20.14 -0.46 -15.90
CA ASP A 168 19.15 0.28 -16.68
C ASP A 168 19.50 1.77 -16.71
N ARG A 169 19.80 2.27 -17.92
CA ARG A 169 20.20 3.66 -18.21
C ARG A 169 19.16 4.72 -17.79
N ASN A 170 17.95 4.32 -17.47
CA ASN A 170 16.86 5.19 -17.01
C ASN A 170 16.72 5.25 -15.49
N LEU A 171 17.75 5.33 -14.68
CA LEU A 171 17.73 5.68 -13.23
C LEU A 171 16.47 5.25 -12.38
N ARG A 172 15.45 4.68 -13.00
CA ARG A 172 14.21 4.19 -12.36
C ARG A 172 14.45 3.01 -11.41
N PRO A 173 15.31 2.03 -11.75
CA PRO A 173 15.54 0.87 -10.87
C PRO A 173 16.23 1.26 -9.56
N PHE A 174 17.19 2.17 -9.60
CA PHE A 174 17.88 2.62 -8.39
C PHE A 174 16.95 3.25 -7.36
N ARG A 175 15.83 3.83 -7.80
CA ARG A 175 14.82 4.45 -6.93
C ARG A 175 13.83 3.46 -6.35
N ARG A 176 13.45 2.46 -7.14
CA ARG A 176 12.70 1.31 -6.62
C ARG A 176 13.54 0.60 -5.58
N LEU A 177 14.84 0.44 -5.82
CA LEU A 177 15.77 -0.12 -4.85
C LEU A 177 15.77 0.68 -3.53
N GLN A 178 15.75 2.00 -3.58
CA GLN A 178 15.68 2.82 -2.35
C GLN A 178 14.40 2.54 -1.55
N ALA A 179 13.25 2.50 -2.21
CA ALA A 179 11.98 2.18 -1.56
C ALA A 179 11.97 0.74 -1.04
N THR A 180 12.48 -0.21 -1.82
CA THR A 180 12.64 -1.61 -1.42
C THR A 180 13.54 -1.73 -0.20
N MET A 181 14.68 -1.07 -0.20
CA MET A 181 15.59 -1.07 0.96
C MET A 181 14.96 -0.42 2.18
N ALA A 182 14.22 0.67 2.02
CA ALA A 182 13.50 1.30 3.11
C ALA A 182 12.49 0.34 3.74
N LEU A 183 11.70 -0.36 2.90
CA LEU A 183 10.76 -1.40 3.34
C LEU A 183 11.47 -2.53 4.10
N LEU A 184 12.55 -3.05 3.55
CA LEU A 184 13.27 -4.22 4.09
C LEU A 184 14.10 -3.90 5.33
N LEU A 185 14.51 -2.66 5.52
CA LEU A 185 15.25 -2.21 6.70
C LEU A 185 14.35 -1.83 7.87
N ASN A 186 13.08 -1.58 7.62
CA ASN A 186 12.10 -1.29 8.67
C ASN A 186 11.63 -2.58 9.34
N ARG A 187 12.22 -2.91 10.50
CA ARG A 187 11.99 -4.17 11.23
C ARG A 187 11.15 -4.01 12.50
N ASP A 188 10.56 -2.86 12.71
CA ASP A 188 9.72 -2.54 13.87
C ASP A 188 8.38 -1.96 13.41
N THR A 189 7.72 -2.68 12.53
CA THR A 189 6.43 -2.25 12.02
C THR A 189 5.30 -2.51 13.01
N ALA A 190 5.47 -3.50 13.90
CA ALA A 190 4.58 -3.71 15.04
C ALA A 190 4.61 -2.52 16.01
N GLY A 191 5.79 -1.90 16.20
CA GLY A 191 5.92 -0.67 16.98
C GLY A 191 5.14 0.50 16.41
N ILE A 192 5.00 0.60 15.09
CA ILE A 192 4.16 1.62 14.44
C ILE A 192 2.69 1.43 14.84
N LEU A 193 2.18 0.19 14.77
CA LEU A 193 0.80 -0.12 15.17
C LEU A 193 0.56 0.19 16.66
N SER A 194 1.51 -0.15 17.52
CA SER A 194 1.43 0.15 18.95
C SER A 194 1.35 1.66 19.21
N ARG A 195 2.12 2.47 18.47
CA ARG A 195 2.06 3.93 18.61
C ARG A 195 0.73 4.51 18.12
N LEU A 196 0.15 3.99 17.03
CA LEU A 196 -1.19 4.37 16.59
C LEU A 196 -2.23 4.07 17.68
N THR A 197 -2.18 2.87 18.26
CA THR A 197 -3.08 2.48 19.36
C THR A 197 -2.94 3.42 20.56
N ASN A 198 -1.72 3.79 20.95
CA ASN A 198 -1.46 4.72 22.04
C ASN A 198 -1.99 6.13 21.76
N LEU A 199 -2.10 6.52 20.49
CA LEU A 199 -2.74 7.76 20.05
C LEU A 199 -4.27 7.65 19.96
N GLY A 200 -4.85 6.50 20.30
CA GLY A 200 -6.29 6.23 20.15
C GLY A 200 -6.72 5.98 18.70
N ILE A 201 -5.77 5.81 17.78
CA ILE A 201 -6.04 5.53 16.37
C ILE A 201 -6.08 4.01 16.18
N GLN A 202 -7.25 3.50 15.80
CA GLN A 202 -7.44 2.08 15.55
C GLN A 202 -7.56 1.83 14.04
N PRO A 203 -6.55 1.25 13.38
CA PRO A 203 -6.63 0.95 11.96
C PRO A 203 -7.55 -0.23 11.69
N ILE A 204 -8.20 -0.22 10.54
CA ILE A 204 -8.86 -1.38 9.96
C ILE A 204 -7.85 -2.06 9.05
N VAL A 205 -7.60 -3.35 9.30
CA VAL A 205 -6.66 -4.16 8.51
C VAL A 205 -7.44 -5.19 7.73
N VAL A 206 -7.39 -5.11 6.41
CA VAL A 206 -8.02 -6.06 5.48
C VAL A 206 -6.92 -6.93 4.88
N GLN A 207 -7.05 -8.24 5.06
CA GLN A 207 -6.07 -9.20 4.59
C GLN A 207 -6.73 -10.26 3.70
N GLY A 208 -6.29 -10.39 2.47
CA GLY A 208 -6.68 -11.50 1.60
C GLY A 208 -6.08 -12.82 2.09
N ILE A 209 -6.90 -13.86 2.22
CA ILE A 209 -6.45 -15.20 2.67
C ILE A 209 -5.39 -15.77 1.73
N LEU A 210 -5.49 -15.45 0.45
CA LEU A 210 -4.60 -15.98 -0.58
C LEU A 210 -3.34 -15.12 -0.79
N ASP A 211 -3.23 -13.97 -0.12
CA ASP A 211 -2.02 -13.15 -0.22
C ASP A 211 -0.83 -13.85 0.46
N ARG A 212 0.14 -14.21 -0.35
CA ARG A 212 1.39 -14.84 0.08
C ARG A 212 2.52 -13.84 0.31
N SER A 213 2.40 -12.65 -0.24
CA SER A 213 3.46 -11.62 -0.21
C SER A 213 3.53 -10.96 1.16
N THR A 214 2.39 -10.61 1.73
CA THR A 214 2.30 -10.01 3.04
C THR A 214 1.58 -10.96 4.00
N PRO A 215 2.25 -11.43 5.07
CA PRO A 215 1.59 -12.27 6.07
C PRO A 215 0.55 -11.44 6.81
N ALA A 216 -0.55 -12.09 7.20
CA ALA A 216 -1.62 -11.45 7.95
C ALA A 216 -1.09 -10.73 9.19
N GLY A 217 -1.42 -9.45 9.30
CA GLY A 217 -1.04 -8.61 10.43
C GLY A 217 -1.89 -8.86 11.68
N ASP A 218 -1.43 -8.34 12.80
CA ASP A 218 -2.17 -8.38 14.06
C ASP A 218 -3.51 -7.62 13.87
N GLY A 219 -4.61 -8.24 14.26
CA GLY A 219 -5.96 -7.68 14.12
C GLY A 219 -6.52 -7.66 12.70
N ALA A 220 -5.91 -8.40 11.77
CA ALA A 220 -6.40 -8.51 10.40
C ALA A 220 -7.78 -9.16 10.34
N GLN A 221 -8.67 -8.54 9.55
CA GLN A 221 -9.95 -9.14 9.17
C GLN A 221 -9.73 -9.85 7.83
N PHE A 222 -9.95 -11.17 7.85
CA PHE A 222 -9.72 -12.00 6.68
C PHE A 222 -10.89 -11.93 5.72
N VAL A 223 -10.57 -11.85 4.44
CA VAL A 223 -11.54 -11.86 3.37
C VAL A 223 -11.19 -12.94 2.35
N ASP A 224 -12.17 -13.75 1.99
CA ASP A 224 -12.00 -14.85 1.05
C ASP A 224 -11.68 -14.35 -0.36
N GLY A 225 -10.80 -15.08 -1.05
CA GLY A 225 -10.56 -14.93 -2.48
C GLY A 225 -9.75 -13.71 -2.92
N PHE A 226 -9.26 -12.89 -2.01
CA PHE A 226 -8.55 -11.66 -2.31
C PHE A 226 -7.03 -11.85 -2.31
N HIS A 227 -6.39 -11.77 -3.47
CA HIS A 227 -4.93 -11.86 -3.61
C HIS A 227 -4.23 -10.50 -3.58
N SER A 228 -4.74 -9.60 -4.40
CA SER A 228 -4.21 -8.25 -4.53
C SER A 228 -5.31 -7.40 -5.15
N TRP A 229 -5.50 -6.20 -4.67
CA TRP A 229 -6.56 -5.33 -5.19
C TRP A 229 -6.29 -4.80 -6.60
N LEU A 230 -5.10 -5.08 -7.14
CA LEU A 230 -4.57 -4.36 -8.29
C LEU A 230 -4.55 -5.13 -9.60
N GLN A 231 -4.49 -6.46 -9.56
CA GLN A 231 -4.02 -7.23 -10.72
C GLN A 231 -5.01 -8.27 -11.22
N GLU A 232 -6.10 -8.51 -10.52
CA GLU A 232 -7.11 -9.47 -10.93
C GLU A 232 -8.22 -8.81 -11.73
N ALA A 233 -8.76 -9.49 -12.72
CA ALA A 233 -9.85 -9.01 -13.55
C ALA A 233 -11.09 -8.58 -12.73
N ASN A 234 -11.24 -9.11 -11.51
CA ASN A 234 -12.30 -8.80 -10.56
C ASN A 234 -11.83 -7.95 -9.37
N GLY A 235 -10.54 -7.59 -9.29
CA GLY A 235 -9.93 -6.92 -8.14
C GLY A 235 -10.74 -5.75 -7.54
N PRO A 236 -11.32 -4.84 -8.33
CA PRO A 236 -12.16 -3.76 -7.81
C PRO A 236 -13.43 -4.25 -7.10
N ARG A 237 -14.05 -5.33 -7.59
CA ARG A 237 -15.27 -5.90 -7.00
C ARG A 237 -14.95 -6.64 -5.71
N ASP A 238 -13.87 -7.39 -5.70
CA ASP A 238 -13.42 -8.16 -4.54
C ASP A 238 -12.97 -7.21 -3.41
N LEU A 239 -12.27 -6.13 -3.75
CA LEU A 239 -11.93 -5.08 -2.79
C LEU A 239 -13.18 -4.44 -2.20
N LEU A 240 -14.18 -4.08 -3.02
CA LEU A 240 -15.42 -3.48 -2.52
C LEU A 240 -16.19 -4.44 -1.63
N ALA A 241 -16.28 -5.73 -1.99
CA ALA A 241 -16.90 -6.75 -1.17
C ALA A 241 -16.19 -6.82 0.20
N ALA A 242 -14.87 -6.92 0.19
CA ALA A 242 -14.04 -6.95 1.38
C ALA A 242 -14.24 -5.72 2.27
N LEU A 243 -14.20 -4.53 1.67
CA LEU A 243 -14.38 -3.27 2.41
C LEU A 243 -15.81 -3.15 2.97
N ASN A 244 -16.82 -3.62 2.24
CA ASN A 244 -18.22 -3.60 2.72
C ASN A 244 -18.46 -4.50 3.94
N GLU A 245 -17.68 -5.58 4.08
CA GLU A 245 -17.75 -6.47 5.24
C GLU A 245 -17.14 -5.82 6.49
N VAL A 246 -16.04 -5.06 6.33
CA VAL A 246 -15.23 -4.61 7.46
C VAL A 246 -15.41 -3.13 7.80
N LEU A 247 -15.78 -2.29 6.83
CA LEU A 247 -15.94 -0.85 7.09
C LEU A 247 -17.29 -0.54 7.74
N PRO A 248 -17.29 0.09 8.91
CA PRO A 248 -18.54 0.48 9.55
C PRO A 248 -19.24 1.54 8.69
N ARG A 249 -20.54 1.32 8.45
CA ARG A 249 -21.36 2.27 7.66
C ARG A 249 -21.37 3.68 8.24
N SER A 250 -21.24 3.81 9.54
CA SER A 250 -21.14 5.07 10.26
C SER A 250 -19.94 5.91 9.87
N LEU A 251 -18.86 5.28 9.36
CA LEU A 251 -17.64 5.97 8.93
C LEU A 251 -17.91 6.93 7.77
N PHE A 252 -18.88 6.61 6.91
CA PHE A 252 -19.16 7.37 5.69
C PHE A 252 -20.41 8.25 5.76
N GLY A 253 -21.09 8.31 6.93
CA GLY A 253 -22.33 9.07 7.11
C GLY A 253 -23.52 8.46 6.34
N SER A 254 -24.64 9.16 6.30
CA SER A 254 -25.89 8.73 5.64
C SER A 254 -25.91 8.89 4.11
N VAL A 255 -24.76 8.96 3.47
CA VAL A 255 -24.68 8.93 2.00
C VAL A 255 -25.14 7.53 1.56
N GLY A 256 -26.30 7.45 0.93
CA GLY A 256 -26.88 6.18 0.50
C GLY A 256 -25.89 5.41 -0.35
N ILE A 257 -25.48 4.25 0.15
CA ILE A 257 -24.59 3.33 -0.57
C ILE A 257 -25.34 2.93 -1.84
N ARG A 258 -24.88 3.43 -2.98
CA ARG A 258 -25.35 2.92 -4.27
C ARG A 258 -24.76 1.54 -4.45
N GLN A 259 -25.61 0.51 -4.32
CA GLN A 259 -25.20 -0.83 -4.71
C GLN A 259 -24.75 -0.80 -6.17
N PRO A 260 -23.63 -1.44 -6.51
CA PRO A 260 -23.26 -1.60 -7.92
C PRO A 260 -24.42 -2.33 -8.60
N ARG A 261 -24.90 -1.76 -9.71
CA ARG A 261 -25.89 -2.45 -10.54
C ARG A 261 -25.25 -3.73 -11.06
N THR A 262 -25.86 -4.85 -10.72
CA THR A 262 -25.48 -6.22 -11.16
C THR A 262 -25.36 -6.30 -12.68
#